data_f779507932fa6ea5d94d20074c4f5511
#
_entry.id   f779507932fa6ea5d94d20074c4f5511
#
_cell.length_a   1.000
_cell.length_b   1.000
_cell.length_c   1.000
_cell.angle_alpha   90.00
_cell.angle_beta   90.00
_cell.angle_gamma   90.00
#
_symmetry.space_group_name_H-M   'P 1'
#
loop_
_entity.id
_entity.type
_entity.pdbx_description
1 polymer ?
#
loop_
_entity_poly.entity_id
_entity_poly.type
_entity_poly.pdbx_seq_one_letter_code
_entity_poly.pdbx_strand_id
1 'polypeptide(L)'
;MGKILVMNGPNLNLLGTREPEIYGSLTLADIHEHLRQRANEADLDIEFMQSNHEGVLVDAIQRARRTVDYIILNAGAFTHYSIALRDAIAAVEVPVIEVHL
;
A
#
# COMPACT_ATOMS: atom_id res chain seq x y z
N MET A 1 -14.59 11.19 -10.19
CA MET A 1 -13.79 9.95 -10.14
C MET A 1 -12.73 10.07 -9.10
N GLY A 2 -12.51 9.00 -8.36
CA GLY A 2 -11.50 8.97 -7.33
C GLY A 2 -10.22 8.29 -7.78
N LYS A 3 -9.12 8.64 -7.16
CA LYS A 3 -7.83 7.99 -7.36
C LYS A 3 -7.32 7.44 -6.04
N ILE A 4 -6.87 6.17 -6.07
CA ILE A 4 -6.38 5.46 -4.89
C ILE A 4 -4.93 5.08 -5.11
N LEU A 5 -4.10 5.30 -4.10
CA LEU A 5 -2.74 4.77 -4.04
C LEU A 5 -2.72 3.60 -3.07
N VAL A 6 -2.30 2.43 -3.56
CA VAL A 6 -2.09 1.24 -2.74
C VAL A 6 -0.60 1.12 -2.47
N MET A 7 -0.22 1.19 -1.20
CA MET A 7 1.17 1.16 -0.76
C MET A 7 1.43 -0.11 0.03
N ASN A 8 2.51 -0.79 -0.31
CA ASN A 8 2.94 -2.00 0.36
C ASN A 8 4.37 -1.86 0.87
N GLY A 9 4.56 -2.18 2.13
CA GLY A 9 5.83 -2.06 2.83
C GLY A 9 6.77 -3.23 2.64
N PRO A 10 7.76 -3.37 3.55
CA PRO A 10 8.84 -4.33 3.40
C PRO A 10 8.36 -5.76 3.31
N ASN A 11 9.05 -6.52 2.49
CA ASN A 11 8.89 -7.96 2.30
C ASN A 11 7.59 -8.39 1.64
N LEU A 12 6.66 -7.46 1.36
CA LEU A 12 5.39 -7.82 0.71
C LEU A 12 5.60 -8.23 -0.75
N ASN A 13 6.72 -7.84 -1.35
CA ASN A 13 7.13 -8.33 -2.66
C ASN A 13 7.41 -9.85 -2.66
N LEU A 14 7.60 -10.45 -1.49
CA LEU A 14 7.87 -11.89 -1.34
C LEU A 14 6.61 -12.73 -1.11
N LEU A 15 5.43 -12.11 -1.08
CA LEU A 15 4.17 -12.84 -0.94
C LEU A 15 4.05 -13.92 -2.01
N GLY A 16 3.55 -15.08 -1.59
CA GLY A 16 3.38 -16.24 -2.46
C GLY A 16 4.63 -17.09 -2.62
N THR A 17 5.81 -16.59 -2.22
CA THR A 17 7.07 -17.30 -2.32
C THR A 17 7.64 -17.70 -0.96
N ARG A 18 7.09 -17.14 0.13
CA ARG A 18 7.55 -17.33 1.49
C ARG A 18 6.59 -18.25 2.23
N GLU A 19 7.07 -19.45 2.58
CA GLU A 19 6.32 -20.43 3.35
C GLU A 19 4.87 -20.56 2.84
N PRO A 20 4.65 -20.94 1.57
CA PRO A 20 3.31 -20.94 0.96
C PRO A 20 2.33 -21.87 1.65
N GLU A 21 2.79 -22.92 2.33
CA GLU A 21 1.95 -23.81 3.11
C GLU A 21 1.34 -23.15 4.34
N ILE A 22 1.90 -22.02 4.79
CA ILE A 22 1.40 -21.27 5.95
C ILE A 22 0.65 -20.01 5.48
N TYR A 23 1.24 -19.26 4.55
CA TYR A 23 0.75 -17.93 4.15
C TYR A 23 0.03 -17.94 2.82
N GLY A 24 0.00 -19.08 2.11
CA GLY A 24 -0.60 -19.19 0.80
C GLY A 24 0.34 -18.85 -0.33
N SER A 25 -0.09 -19.09 -1.56
CA SER A 25 0.69 -18.89 -2.78
C SER A 25 0.34 -17.63 -3.55
N LEU A 26 -0.59 -16.82 -3.04
CA LEU A 26 -1.02 -15.59 -3.71
C LEU A 26 0.11 -14.56 -3.66
N THR A 27 0.51 -14.09 -4.83
CA THR A 27 1.58 -13.09 -4.94
C THR A 27 1.04 -11.68 -4.79
N LEU A 28 1.94 -10.71 -4.58
CA LEU A 28 1.55 -9.30 -4.57
C LEU A 28 0.96 -8.90 -5.93
N ALA A 29 1.53 -9.39 -7.03
CA ALA A 29 1.00 -9.13 -8.36
C ALA A 29 -0.43 -9.65 -8.53
N ASP A 30 -0.74 -10.82 -7.96
CA ASP A 30 -2.10 -11.38 -7.99
C ASP A 30 -3.07 -10.48 -7.23
N ILE A 31 -2.66 -9.98 -6.07
CA ILE A 31 -3.46 -9.05 -5.27
C ILE A 31 -3.71 -7.75 -6.02
N HIS A 32 -2.66 -7.19 -6.64
CA HIS A 32 -2.78 -5.97 -7.43
C HIS A 32 -3.75 -6.14 -8.59
N GLU A 33 -3.68 -7.27 -9.29
CA GLU A 33 -4.58 -7.53 -10.41
C GLU A 33 -6.04 -7.62 -9.95
N HIS A 34 -6.27 -8.29 -8.84
CA HIS A 34 -7.60 -8.39 -8.24
C HIS A 34 -8.14 -6.99 -7.87
N LEU A 35 -7.31 -6.17 -7.24
CA LEU A 35 -7.70 -4.81 -6.87
C LEU A 35 -7.91 -3.93 -8.08
N ARG A 36 -7.11 -4.11 -9.13
CA ARG A 36 -7.28 -3.35 -10.38
C ARG A 36 -8.63 -3.62 -11.02
N GLN A 37 -9.07 -4.88 -11.01
CA GLN A 37 -10.38 -5.25 -11.53
C GLN A 37 -11.50 -4.61 -10.69
N ARG A 38 -11.37 -4.62 -9.37
CA ARG A 38 -12.36 -4.02 -8.47
C ARG A 38 -12.43 -2.51 -8.66
N ALA A 39 -11.29 -1.85 -8.81
CA ALA A 39 -11.25 -0.41 -9.06
C ALA A 39 -11.91 -0.06 -10.39
N ASN A 40 -11.65 -0.85 -11.43
CA ASN A 40 -12.24 -0.66 -12.74
C ASN A 40 -13.78 -0.76 -12.68
N GLU A 41 -14.29 -1.74 -11.96
CA GLU A 41 -15.73 -1.91 -11.76
C GLU A 41 -16.37 -0.72 -11.04
N ALA A 42 -15.62 -0.09 -10.14
CA ALA A 42 -16.06 1.05 -9.35
C ALA A 42 -15.78 2.40 -10.02
N ASP A 43 -15.20 2.39 -11.21
CA ASP A 43 -14.78 3.59 -11.96
C ASP A 43 -13.79 4.44 -11.16
N LEU A 44 -12.81 3.78 -10.55
CA LEU A 44 -11.74 4.41 -9.77
C LEU A 44 -10.40 4.18 -10.46
N ASP A 45 -9.55 5.21 -10.45
CA ASP A 45 -8.16 5.06 -10.82
C ASP A 45 -7.39 4.47 -9.65
N ILE A 46 -6.44 3.59 -9.93
CA ILE A 46 -5.65 2.95 -8.89
C ILE A 46 -4.18 2.89 -9.31
N GLU A 47 -3.30 3.22 -8.38
CA GLU A 47 -1.86 3.07 -8.53
C GLU A 47 -1.35 2.17 -7.42
N PHE A 48 -0.27 1.46 -7.71
CA PHE A 48 0.38 0.54 -6.78
C PHE A 48 1.83 0.88 -6.60
N MET A 49 2.32 0.74 -5.38
CA MET A 49 3.75 0.78 -5.11
C MET A 49 4.10 -0.21 -4.01
N GLN A 50 5.34 -0.64 -4.01
CA GLN A 50 5.90 -1.47 -2.95
C GLN A 50 7.34 -1.02 -2.72
N SER A 51 7.76 -0.96 -1.47
CA SER A 51 9.15 -0.65 -1.14
C SER A 51 9.53 -1.27 0.20
N ASN A 52 10.80 -1.66 0.28
CA ASN A 52 11.43 -2.09 1.53
C ASN A 52 12.04 -0.91 2.29
N HIS A 53 11.99 0.29 1.73
CA HIS A 53 12.66 1.47 2.27
C HIS A 53 11.65 2.43 2.88
N GLU A 54 11.83 2.73 4.16
CA GLU A 54 10.96 3.64 4.89
C GLU A 54 10.88 5.02 4.23
N GLY A 55 12.02 5.57 3.83
CA GLY A 55 12.07 6.89 3.19
C GLY A 55 11.30 6.96 1.88
N VAL A 56 11.35 5.90 1.10
CA VAL A 56 10.58 5.82 -0.16
C VAL A 56 9.08 5.86 0.13
N LEU A 57 8.63 5.16 1.17
CA LEU A 57 7.22 5.16 1.59
C LEU A 57 6.80 6.54 2.11
N VAL A 58 7.64 7.18 2.91
CA VAL A 58 7.39 8.55 3.40
C VAL A 58 7.22 9.52 2.22
N ASP A 59 8.14 9.47 1.28
CA ASP A 59 8.10 10.34 0.09
C ASP A 59 6.84 10.11 -0.73
N ALA A 60 6.42 8.86 -0.87
CA ALA A 60 5.20 8.52 -1.60
C ALA A 60 3.95 9.09 -0.91
N ILE A 61 3.88 9.02 0.41
CA ILE A 61 2.78 9.61 1.18
C ILE A 61 2.74 11.13 0.95
N GLN A 62 3.88 11.78 0.98
CA GLN A 62 3.95 13.23 0.76
C GLN A 62 3.48 13.61 -0.65
N ARG A 63 3.89 12.85 -1.66
CA ARG A 63 3.44 13.10 -3.04
C ARG A 63 1.94 12.86 -3.21
N ALA A 64 1.39 11.90 -2.49
CA ALA A 64 -0.02 11.56 -2.57
C ALA A 64 -0.93 12.71 -2.14
N ARG A 65 -0.43 13.64 -1.34
CA ARG A 65 -1.17 14.79 -0.83
C ARG A 65 -1.92 15.56 -1.91
N ARG A 66 -1.40 15.59 -3.14
CA ARG A 66 -1.99 16.37 -4.25
C ARG A 66 -2.40 15.53 -5.44
N THR A 67 -2.23 14.23 -5.36
CA THR A 67 -2.41 13.36 -6.52
C THR A 67 -3.44 12.25 -6.31
N VAL A 68 -3.78 11.94 -5.08
CA VAL A 68 -4.74 10.86 -4.79
C VAL A 68 -5.76 11.31 -3.77
N ASP A 69 -6.91 10.63 -3.77
CA ASP A 69 -8.00 10.89 -2.83
C ASP A 69 -7.92 10.00 -1.60
N TYR A 70 -7.37 8.80 -1.74
CA TYR A 70 -7.26 7.82 -0.66
C TYR A 70 -5.96 7.03 -0.78
N ILE A 71 -5.42 6.65 0.37
CA ILE A 71 -4.29 5.72 0.44
C ILE A 71 -4.75 4.46 1.16
N ILE A 72 -4.44 3.29 0.60
CA ILE A 72 -4.55 2.01 1.29
C ILE A 72 -3.12 1.57 1.59
N LEU A 73 -2.80 1.41 2.87
CA LEU A 73 -1.44 1.13 3.32
C LEU A 73 -1.36 -0.19 4.06
N ASN A 74 -0.52 -1.09 3.54
CA ASN A 74 -0.03 -2.22 4.31
C ASN A 74 1.45 -1.96 4.60
N ALA A 75 1.74 -1.46 5.78
CA ALA A 75 3.09 -1.06 6.15
C ALA A 75 4.01 -2.25 6.47
N GLY A 76 3.45 -3.45 6.57
CA GLY A 76 4.22 -4.63 6.93
C GLY A 76 4.86 -4.47 8.29
N ALA A 77 6.15 -4.79 8.40
CA ALA A 77 6.87 -4.69 9.67
C ALA A 77 6.97 -3.27 10.20
N PHE A 78 6.89 -2.25 9.34
CA PHE A 78 6.94 -0.86 9.79
C PHE A 78 5.73 -0.43 10.60
N THR A 79 4.65 -1.18 10.57
CA THR A 79 3.44 -0.89 11.36
C THR A 79 3.77 -0.66 12.84
N HIS A 80 4.71 -1.43 13.37
CA HIS A 80 5.06 -1.38 14.80
C HIS A 80 6.26 -0.49 15.12
N TYR A 81 7.03 -0.10 14.12
CA TYR A 81 8.33 0.54 14.35
C TYR A 81 8.46 1.94 13.74
N SER A 82 7.71 2.25 12.70
CA SER A 82 7.95 3.49 11.97
C SER A 82 7.16 4.66 12.51
N ILE A 83 7.83 5.48 13.31
CA ILE A 83 7.32 6.78 13.74
C ILE A 83 7.25 7.72 12.54
N ALA A 84 8.23 7.62 11.63
CA ALA A 84 8.28 8.48 10.44
C ALA A 84 7.07 8.29 9.52
N LEU A 85 6.63 7.03 9.31
CA LEU A 85 5.42 6.76 8.52
C LEU A 85 4.18 7.31 9.21
N ARG A 86 4.08 7.12 10.50
CA ARG A 86 2.95 7.62 11.29
C ARG A 86 2.87 9.14 11.21
N ASP A 87 4.01 9.81 11.33
CA ASP A 87 4.08 11.27 11.24
C ASP A 87 3.72 11.76 9.83
N ALA A 88 4.21 11.08 8.79
CA ALA A 88 3.87 11.42 7.41
C ALA A 88 2.36 11.31 7.15
N ILE A 89 1.73 10.25 7.66
CA ILE A 89 0.28 10.07 7.54
C ILE A 89 -0.47 11.22 8.22
N ALA A 90 -0.02 11.64 9.40
CA ALA A 90 -0.63 12.73 10.13
C ALA A 90 -0.42 14.09 9.45
N ALA A 91 0.69 14.25 8.72
CA ALA A 91 1.04 15.51 8.08
C ALA A 91 0.28 15.76 6.77
N VAL A 92 -0.18 14.70 6.11
CA VAL A 92 -0.98 14.83 4.89
C VAL A 92 -2.47 14.74 5.24
N GLU A 93 -3.30 15.43 4.48
CA GLU A 93 -4.75 15.44 4.72
C GLU A 93 -5.49 14.43 3.84
N VAL A 94 -4.79 13.40 3.41
CA VAL A 94 -5.37 12.32 2.62
C VAL A 94 -5.81 11.20 3.57
N PRO A 95 -7.06 10.73 3.48
CA PRO A 95 -7.48 9.58 4.27
C PRO A 95 -6.62 8.36 3.99
N VAL A 96 -6.16 7.72 5.05
CA VAL A 96 -5.34 6.51 4.97
C VAL A 96 -6.06 5.36 5.65
N ILE A 97 -6.25 4.28 4.91
CA ILE A 97 -6.82 3.04 5.42
C ILE A 97 -5.68 2.05 5.59
N GLU A 98 -5.41 1.66 6.83
CA GLU A 98 -4.38 0.67 7.13
C GLU A 98 -4.97 -0.72 7.04
N VAL A 99 -4.24 -1.61 6.36
CA VAL A 99 -4.61 -3.02 6.25
C VAL A 99 -3.42 -3.90 6.58
N HIS A 100 -3.70 -5.12 7.00
CA HIS A 100 -2.68 -6.12 7.32
C HIS A 100 -3.06 -7.44 6.65
N LEU A 101 -2.09 -8.04 6.01
CA LEU A 101 -2.26 -9.35 5.38
C LEU A 101 -1.73 -10.46 6.29
#